data_dad6104b7195e5b9dcb51902d0ce6ba6
#
_entry.id   dad6104b7195e5b9dcb51902d0ce6ba6
#
_cell.length_a   1.000
_cell.length_b   1.000
_cell.length_c   1.000
_cell.angle_alpha   90.00
_cell.angle_beta   90.00
_cell.angle_gamma   90.00
#
_symmetry.space_group_name_H-M   'P 1'
#
loop_
_entity.id
_entity.type
_entity.pdbx_description
1 polymer ?
#
loop_
_entity_poly.entity_id
_entity_poly.type
_entity_poly.pdbx_seq_one_letter_code
_entity_poly.pdbx_strand_id
1 'polypeptide(L)'
;MSELSTLSPQPLWDIFAKICSIPHPSYHEEALASHIMAWATEKGLSVERDAVGNILIRKPATKGMEDRKTVVLQAHLDMVPQKNNDTEHDFTKDPIQPYIDGEWVKAKGTTLGADNGVGMASALAVLADDTVKHGPLEVLLTMTEETGMDGAFGLQPGWLQADILINTDSEEEGEIYMGCAGGIDVKTTVDLTYEAIPANHIVKKLVLKGLNGGHSGGDIHLGLGNANKLLARFLAEHADELALKLIDFHGGTLRNA
;
A
#
# COMPACT_ATOMS: atom_id res chain seq x y z
N MET A 1 4.32 1.76 -24.96
CA MET A 1 3.67 0.60 -24.30
C MET A 1 4.60 0.16 -23.18
N SER A 2 4.07 -0.18 -22.02
CA SER A 2 4.86 -0.74 -20.92
C SER A 2 5.33 -2.14 -21.31
N GLU A 3 6.53 -2.55 -20.85
CA GLU A 3 6.96 -3.94 -21.05
C GLU A 3 6.04 -4.95 -20.34
N LEU A 4 5.28 -4.53 -19.33
CA LEU A 4 4.30 -5.37 -18.64
C LEU A 4 3.19 -5.88 -19.57
N SER A 5 2.90 -5.18 -20.68
CA SER A 5 1.91 -5.62 -21.69
C SER A 5 2.29 -6.93 -22.39
N THR A 6 3.50 -7.45 -22.16
CA THR A 6 3.93 -8.76 -22.65
C THR A 6 3.53 -9.92 -21.72
N LEU A 7 3.09 -9.60 -20.51
CA LEU A 7 2.71 -10.59 -19.50
C LEU A 7 1.26 -11.07 -19.68
N SER A 8 0.95 -12.25 -19.17
CA SER A 8 -0.40 -12.84 -19.20
C SER A 8 -0.97 -12.96 -17.78
N PRO A 9 -2.26 -12.64 -17.58
CA PRO A 9 -3.22 -12.13 -18.55
C PRO A 9 -2.98 -10.65 -18.89
N GLN A 10 -2.87 -10.33 -20.17
CA GLN A 10 -2.52 -8.99 -20.64
C GLN A 10 -3.44 -7.87 -20.09
N PRO A 11 -4.79 -8.02 -20.03
CA PRO A 11 -5.66 -6.95 -19.54
C PRO A 11 -5.34 -6.52 -18.08
N LEU A 12 -4.95 -7.46 -17.23
CA LEU A 12 -4.52 -7.18 -15.87
C LEU A 12 -3.25 -6.31 -15.87
N TRP A 13 -2.24 -6.74 -16.60
CA TRP A 13 -0.95 -6.05 -16.63
C TRP A 13 -1.00 -4.69 -17.30
N ASP A 14 -1.86 -4.51 -18.31
CA ASP A 14 -2.10 -3.19 -18.91
C ASP A 14 -2.75 -2.22 -17.90
N ILE A 15 -3.73 -2.70 -17.12
CA ILE A 15 -4.36 -1.91 -16.07
C ILE A 15 -3.35 -1.60 -14.95
N PHE A 16 -2.57 -2.59 -14.50
CA PHE A 16 -1.55 -2.39 -13.48
C PHE A 16 -0.49 -1.39 -13.93
N ALA A 17 0.00 -1.48 -15.16
CA ALA A 17 0.92 -0.49 -15.73
C ALA A 17 0.32 0.92 -15.75
N LYS A 18 -1.00 1.03 -16.00
CA LYS A 18 -1.71 2.31 -15.94
C LYS A 18 -1.79 2.83 -14.50
N ILE A 19 -2.10 1.98 -13.53
CA ILE A 19 -2.09 2.33 -12.09
C ILE A 19 -0.70 2.86 -11.71
N CYS A 20 0.38 2.14 -11.99
CA CYS A 20 1.75 2.59 -11.73
C CYS A 20 2.08 3.96 -12.35
N SER A 21 1.44 4.32 -13.46
CA SER A 21 1.67 5.61 -14.14
C SER A 21 1.03 6.81 -13.45
N ILE A 22 0.19 6.59 -12.44
CA ILE A 22 -0.55 7.63 -11.74
C ILE A 22 -0.09 7.63 -10.28
N PRO A 23 0.52 8.70 -9.75
CA PRO A 23 0.88 8.80 -8.34
C PRO A 23 -0.34 8.63 -7.42
N HIS A 24 -0.22 7.74 -6.41
CA HIS A 24 -1.32 7.41 -5.50
C HIS A 24 -0.85 6.96 -4.10
N PRO A 25 0.14 7.64 -3.47
CA PRO A 25 0.46 7.29 -2.10
C PRO A 25 -0.71 7.64 -1.18
N SER A 26 -0.77 7.06 0.03
CA SER A 26 -1.81 7.34 1.02
C SER A 26 -2.04 8.84 1.19
N TYR A 27 -3.29 9.26 1.27
CA TYR A 27 -3.80 10.66 1.28
C TYR A 27 -3.63 11.43 -0.05
N HIS A 28 -3.14 10.80 -1.12
CA HIS A 28 -2.96 11.40 -2.45
C HIS A 28 -3.54 10.56 -3.58
N GLU A 29 -4.59 9.79 -3.29
CA GLU A 29 -5.23 8.84 -4.22
C GLU A 29 -6.14 9.50 -5.26
N GLU A 30 -6.43 10.80 -5.13
CA GLU A 30 -7.44 11.51 -5.92
C GLU A 30 -7.27 11.38 -7.45
N ALA A 31 -6.03 11.43 -7.92
CA ALA A 31 -5.75 11.31 -9.35
C ALA A 31 -6.10 9.92 -9.89
N LEU A 32 -5.76 8.87 -9.13
CA LEU A 32 -6.09 7.49 -9.47
C LEU A 32 -7.59 7.25 -9.35
N ALA A 33 -8.23 7.72 -8.27
CA ALA A 33 -9.67 7.62 -8.04
C ALA A 33 -10.45 8.25 -9.20
N SER A 34 -10.11 9.47 -9.60
CA SER A 34 -10.72 10.17 -10.74
C SER A 34 -10.53 9.42 -12.05
N HIS A 35 -9.34 8.86 -12.28
CA HIS A 35 -9.07 8.04 -13.48
C HIS A 35 -9.96 6.79 -13.53
N ILE A 36 -10.08 6.05 -12.42
CA ILE A 36 -10.89 4.83 -12.34
C ILE A 36 -12.38 5.15 -12.54
N MET A 37 -12.88 6.23 -11.94
CA MET A 37 -14.27 6.65 -12.13
C MET A 37 -14.56 7.00 -13.59
N ALA A 38 -13.66 7.73 -14.26
CA ALA A 38 -13.79 8.05 -15.68
C ALA A 38 -13.75 6.77 -16.53
N TRP A 39 -12.83 5.87 -16.25
CA TRP A 39 -12.72 4.57 -16.93
C TRP A 39 -13.99 3.73 -16.78
N ALA A 40 -14.57 3.64 -15.56
CA ALA A 40 -15.81 2.89 -15.33
C ALA A 40 -16.99 3.49 -16.11
N THR A 41 -17.08 4.84 -16.12
CA THR A 41 -18.10 5.58 -16.87
C THR A 41 -17.98 5.33 -18.38
N GLU A 42 -16.77 5.36 -18.94
CA GLU A 42 -16.49 5.06 -20.35
C GLU A 42 -16.93 3.66 -20.72
N LYS A 43 -16.80 2.70 -19.80
CA LYS A 43 -17.28 1.32 -20.00
C LYS A 43 -18.77 1.13 -19.78
N GLY A 44 -19.51 2.19 -19.47
CA GLY A 44 -20.95 2.13 -19.22
C GLY A 44 -21.32 1.45 -17.90
N LEU A 45 -20.38 1.33 -16.97
CA LEU A 45 -20.61 0.78 -15.64
C LEU A 45 -21.19 1.83 -14.69
N SER A 46 -22.01 1.40 -13.74
CA SER A 46 -22.44 2.28 -12.64
C SER A 46 -21.26 2.48 -11.70
N VAL A 47 -20.96 3.74 -11.39
CA VAL A 47 -19.88 4.11 -10.46
C VAL A 47 -20.35 5.16 -9.50
N GLU A 48 -20.06 4.98 -8.22
CA GLU A 48 -20.41 5.89 -7.14
C GLU A 48 -19.17 6.16 -6.29
N ARG A 49 -19.17 7.27 -5.58
CA ARG A 49 -18.15 7.64 -4.61
C ARG A 49 -18.81 8.05 -3.31
N ASP A 50 -18.32 7.55 -2.18
CA ASP A 50 -18.84 7.93 -0.87
C ASP A 50 -18.18 9.21 -0.32
N ALA A 51 -18.59 9.62 0.87
CA ALA A 51 -18.13 10.86 1.50
C ALA A 51 -16.65 10.83 1.92
N VAL A 52 -16.06 9.64 2.13
CA VAL A 52 -14.64 9.49 2.51
C VAL A 52 -13.76 9.22 1.29
N GLY A 53 -14.36 9.04 0.12
CA GLY A 53 -13.64 8.92 -1.15
C GLY A 53 -13.57 7.51 -1.71
N ASN A 54 -14.12 6.50 -1.05
CA ASN A 54 -14.19 5.14 -1.58
C ASN A 54 -14.98 5.10 -2.89
N ILE A 55 -14.62 4.18 -3.77
CA ILE A 55 -15.29 4.00 -5.06
C ILE A 55 -16.02 2.66 -5.04
N LEU A 56 -17.26 2.68 -5.51
CA LEU A 56 -18.04 1.47 -5.74
C LEU A 56 -18.49 1.41 -7.20
N ILE A 57 -18.07 0.36 -7.90
CA ILE A 57 -18.41 0.10 -9.30
C ILE A 57 -19.32 -1.12 -9.33
N ARG A 58 -20.41 -1.06 -10.11
CA ARG A 58 -21.34 -2.18 -10.27
C ARG A 58 -21.44 -2.62 -11.72
N LYS A 59 -21.42 -3.94 -11.93
CA LYS A 59 -21.66 -4.59 -13.22
C LYS A 59 -22.85 -5.55 -13.09
N PRO A 60 -23.89 -5.41 -13.93
CA PRO A 60 -25.02 -6.35 -13.93
C PRO A 60 -24.55 -7.78 -14.23
N ALA A 61 -25.32 -8.77 -13.77
CA ALA A 61 -25.05 -10.16 -14.09
C ALA A 61 -25.02 -10.41 -15.59
N THR A 62 -24.21 -11.37 -16.03
CA THR A 62 -24.31 -11.91 -17.38
C THR A 62 -25.62 -12.67 -17.57
N LYS A 63 -26.14 -12.66 -18.80
CA LYS A 63 -27.42 -13.30 -19.13
C LYS A 63 -27.49 -14.75 -18.63
N GLY A 64 -28.51 -15.05 -17.83
CA GLY A 64 -28.74 -16.35 -17.21
C GLY A 64 -28.00 -16.59 -15.89
N MET A 65 -27.42 -15.52 -15.30
CA MET A 65 -26.74 -15.56 -14.00
C MET A 65 -27.35 -14.55 -13.00
N GLU A 66 -28.53 -14.01 -13.30
CA GLU A 66 -29.19 -12.95 -12.52
C GLU A 66 -29.65 -13.43 -11.14
N ASP A 67 -29.83 -14.73 -10.97
CA ASP A 67 -30.25 -15.39 -9.73
C ASP A 67 -29.06 -15.71 -8.78
N ARG A 68 -27.84 -15.43 -9.23
CA ARG A 68 -26.63 -15.67 -8.44
C ARG A 68 -26.43 -14.60 -7.38
N LYS A 69 -25.77 -15.01 -6.29
CA LYS A 69 -25.37 -14.07 -5.23
C LYS A 69 -24.47 -12.97 -5.79
N THR A 70 -24.68 -11.77 -5.31
CA THR A 70 -23.81 -10.65 -5.61
C THR A 70 -22.45 -10.83 -4.92
N VAL A 71 -21.38 -10.63 -5.65
CA VAL A 71 -20.00 -10.69 -5.15
C VAL A 71 -19.39 -9.32 -5.23
N VAL A 72 -18.73 -8.87 -4.15
CA VAL A 72 -17.88 -7.69 -4.17
C VAL A 72 -16.41 -8.11 -4.15
N LEU A 73 -15.62 -7.60 -5.09
CA LEU A 73 -14.16 -7.66 -5.10
C LEU A 73 -13.65 -6.39 -4.45
N GLN A 74 -12.85 -6.52 -3.40
CA GLN A 74 -12.36 -5.37 -2.65
C GLN A 74 -10.84 -5.27 -2.74
N ALA A 75 -10.36 -4.06 -3.00
CA ALA A 75 -8.95 -3.66 -2.98
C ALA A 75 -8.83 -2.24 -2.40
N HIS A 76 -7.62 -1.77 -2.12
CA HIS A 76 -7.38 -0.38 -1.74
C HIS A 76 -6.67 0.42 -2.84
N LEU A 77 -6.87 1.76 -2.80
CA LEU A 77 -6.40 2.69 -3.83
C LEU A 77 -4.96 3.15 -3.60
N ASP A 78 -4.55 3.24 -2.35
CA ASP A 78 -3.25 3.78 -1.98
C ASP A 78 -2.13 2.74 -2.04
N MET A 79 -0.90 3.22 -1.93
CA MET A 79 0.29 2.41 -1.82
C MET A 79 1.29 3.00 -0.83
N VAL A 80 2.11 2.15 -0.22
CA VAL A 80 3.24 2.56 0.63
C VAL A 80 4.31 3.31 -0.18
N PRO A 81 4.63 4.58 0.14
CA PRO A 81 5.61 5.37 -0.58
C PRO A 81 7.02 5.22 0.02
N GLN A 82 7.73 4.15 -0.30
CA GLN A 82 9.11 3.93 0.14
C GLN A 82 10.09 3.91 -1.03
N LYS A 83 11.30 4.41 -0.81
CA LYS A 83 12.38 4.45 -1.80
C LYS A 83 13.75 4.23 -1.17
N ASN A 84 14.72 3.84 -1.99
CA ASN A 84 16.12 3.80 -1.58
C ASN A 84 16.64 5.22 -1.30
N ASN A 85 17.60 5.34 -0.39
CA ASN A 85 18.13 6.65 0.03
C ASN A 85 18.85 7.42 -1.09
N ASP A 86 19.31 6.73 -2.14
CA ASP A 86 19.98 7.27 -3.32
C ASP A 86 19.05 7.47 -4.51
N THR A 87 17.75 7.22 -4.34
CA THR A 87 16.74 7.39 -5.39
C THR A 87 16.08 8.76 -5.26
N GLU A 88 16.14 9.57 -6.31
CA GLU A 88 15.34 10.79 -6.43
C GLU A 88 13.95 10.41 -6.97
N HIS A 89 12.91 10.59 -6.15
CA HIS A 89 11.52 10.29 -6.51
C HIS A 89 10.57 11.05 -5.58
N ASP A 90 9.56 11.66 -6.12
CA ASP A 90 8.46 12.32 -5.40
C ASP A 90 7.18 11.53 -5.66
N PHE A 91 6.76 10.70 -4.71
CA PHE A 91 5.57 9.84 -4.85
C PHE A 91 4.27 10.59 -5.12
N THR A 92 4.23 11.90 -4.88
CA THR A 92 3.05 12.71 -5.17
C THR A 92 3.01 13.23 -6.62
N LYS A 93 4.10 13.03 -7.39
CA LYS A 93 4.24 13.58 -8.76
C LYS A 93 4.79 12.57 -9.76
N ASP A 94 5.73 11.73 -9.32
CA ASP A 94 6.47 10.87 -10.22
C ASP A 94 5.79 9.49 -10.34
N PRO A 95 5.66 8.93 -11.54
CA PRO A 95 5.11 7.61 -11.74
C PRO A 95 6.08 6.53 -11.25
N ILE A 96 5.54 5.44 -10.73
CA ILE A 96 6.32 4.23 -10.48
C ILE A 96 6.83 3.67 -11.82
N GLN A 97 8.08 3.21 -11.84
CA GLN A 97 8.72 2.64 -13.03
C GLN A 97 8.86 1.12 -12.88
N PRO A 98 7.81 0.35 -13.22
CA PRO A 98 7.88 -1.09 -13.15
C PRO A 98 8.73 -1.65 -14.30
N TYR A 99 9.43 -2.76 -14.03
CA TYR A 99 10.21 -3.50 -15.03
C TYR A 99 10.19 -5.00 -14.73
N ILE A 100 10.45 -5.82 -15.75
CA ILE A 100 10.52 -7.27 -15.62
C ILE A 100 11.97 -7.67 -15.31
N ASP A 101 12.16 -8.47 -14.26
CA ASP A 101 13.45 -9.04 -13.87
C ASP A 101 13.29 -10.56 -13.68
N GLY A 102 13.49 -11.31 -14.74
CA GLY A 102 13.26 -12.75 -14.78
C GLY A 102 11.78 -13.10 -14.55
N GLU A 103 11.47 -13.75 -13.44
CA GLU A 103 10.10 -14.13 -13.05
C GLU A 103 9.39 -13.06 -12.19
N TRP A 104 10.05 -11.94 -11.93
CA TRP A 104 9.56 -10.89 -11.05
C TRP A 104 9.23 -9.61 -11.80
N VAL A 105 8.20 -8.93 -11.35
CA VAL A 105 7.97 -7.51 -11.67
C VAL A 105 8.48 -6.68 -10.50
N LYS A 106 9.36 -5.74 -10.77
CA LYS A 106 10.00 -4.86 -9.77
C LYS A 106 9.83 -3.39 -10.13
N ALA A 107 10.12 -2.49 -9.19
CA ALA A 107 10.22 -1.06 -9.42
C ALA A 107 11.65 -0.56 -9.24
N LYS A 108 12.01 0.52 -9.97
CA LYS A 108 13.36 1.11 -9.92
C LYS A 108 13.54 1.98 -8.68
N GLY A 109 14.13 1.40 -7.64
CA GLY A 109 14.52 2.14 -6.42
C GLY A 109 13.38 2.58 -5.52
N THR A 110 12.13 2.16 -5.82
CA THR A 110 10.93 2.47 -5.05
C THR A 110 10.16 1.21 -4.72
N THR A 111 9.16 1.31 -3.84
CA THR A 111 8.07 0.34 -3.75
C THR A 111 7.34 0.24 -5.08
N LEU A 112 6.80 -0.94 -5.40
CA LEU A 112 6.10 -1.22 -6.66
C LEU A 112 4.62 -0.82 -6.61
N GLY A 113 3.99 -0.88 -5.43
CA GLY A 113 2.54 -0.72 -5.27
C GLY A 113 1.74 -1.92 -5.79
N ALA A 114 2.34 -3.12 -5.79
CA ALA A 114 1.60 -4.36 -6.10
C ALA A 114 0.53 -4.65 -5.06
N ASP A 115 0.84 -4.33 -3.82
CA ASP A 115 -0.07 -4.18 -2.71
C ASP A 115 -0.66 -2.74 -2.75
N ASN A 116 -1.94 -2.53 -3.06
CA ASN A 116 -2.86 -3.55 -3.59
C ASN A 116 -3.19 -3.30 -5.08
N GLY A 117 -2.24 -2.72 -5.83
CA GLY A 117 -2.41 -2.37 -7.25
C GLY A 117 -2.71 -3.58 -8.13
N VAL A 118 -2.17 -4.76 -7.83
CA VAL A 118 -2.47 -5.99 -8.59
C VAL A 118 -3.87 -6.49 -8.28
N GLY A 119 -4.30 -6.45 -7.02
CA GLY A 119 -5.68 -6.78 -6.63
C GLY A 119 -6.68 -5.86 -7.31
N MET A 120 -6.42 -4.55 -7.27
CA MET A 120 -7.22 -3.54 -7.98
C MET A 120 -7.26 -3.80 -9.48
N ALA A 121 -6.11 -4.06 -10.12
CA ALA A 121 -6.04 -4.37 -11.55
C ALA A 121 -6.81 -5.64 -11.90
N SER A 122 -6.76 -6.66 -11.04
CA SER A 122 -7.52 -7.91 -11.20
C SER A 122 -9.02 -7.67 -11.18
N ALA A 123 -9.52 -6.91 -10.21
CA ALA A 123 -10.93 -6.56 -10.09
C ALA A 123 -11.41 -5.75 -11.31
N LEU A 124 -10.63 -4.75 -11.72
CA LEU A 124 -10.95 -3.95 -12.91
C LEU A 124 -10.88 -4.76 -14.22
N ALA A 125 -9.94 -5.71 -14.32
CA ALA A 125 -9.86 -6.61 -15.49
C ALA A 125 -11.11 -7.50 -15.61
N VAL A 126 -11.62 -8.03 -14.51
CA VAL A 126 -12.88 -8.80 -14.47
C VAL A 126 -14.06 -7.93 -14.90
N LEU A 127 -14.11 -6.67 -14.45
CA LEU A 127 -15.15 -5.73 -14.91
C LEU A 127 -15.05 -5.45 -16.43
N ALA A 128 -13.83 -5.39 -16.97
CA ALA A 128 -13.58 -5.09 -18.37
C ALA A 128 -13.86 -6.28 -19.30
N ASP A 129 -13.85 -7.49 -18.79
CA ASP A 129 -13.99 -8.71 -19.59
C ASP A 129 -15.48 -9.08 -19.75
N ASP A 130 -15.96 -9.07 -20.99
CA ASP A 130 -17.34 -9.46 -21.31
C ASP A 130 -17.49 -10.97 -21.57
N THR A 131 -16.41 -11.73 -21.55
CA THR A 131 -16.43 -13.19 -21.75
C THR A 131 -16.58 -13.98 -20.47
N VAL A 132 -16.23 -13.37 -19.31
CA VAL A 132 -16.41 -13.98 -17.98
C VAL A 132 -17.89 -14.02 -17.62
N LYS A 133 -18.39 -15.23 -17.28
CA LYS A 133 -19.76 -15.39 -16.77
C LYS A 133 -19.79 -15.13 -15.27
N HIS A 134 -20.67 -14.23 -14.84
CA HIS A 134 -20.77 -13.83 -13.44
C HIS A 134 -22.20 -13.45 -13.05
N GLY A 135 -22.54 -13.59 -11.77
CA GLY A 135 -23.70 -12.95 -11.14
C GLY A 135 -23.51 -11.44 -11.07
N PRO A 136 -24.38 -10.68 -10.36
CA PRO A 136 -24.12 -9.26 -10.14
C PRO A 136 -22.76 -9.06 -9.46
N LEU A 137 -21.95 -8.11 -9.94
CA LEU A 137 -20.63 -7.79 -9.39
C LEU A 137 -20.60 -6.37 -8.83
N GLU A 138 -19.93 -6.23 -7.73
CA GLU A 138 -19.46 -4.97 -7.15
C GLU A 138 -17.93 -4.98 -7.11
N VAL A 139 -17.31 -3.82 -7.28
CA VAL A 139 -15.90 -3.60 -6.98
C VAL A 139 -15.83 -2.42 -6.03
N LEU A 140 -15.30 -2.67 -4.84
CA LEU A 140 -15.08 -1.67 -3.80
C LEU A 140 -13.58 -1.34 -3.75
N LEU A 141 -13.25 -0.08 -3.97
CA LEU A 141 -11.88 0.43 -3.82
C LEU A 141 -11.85 1.42 -2.66
N THR A 142 -11.12 1.06 -1.60
CA THR A 142 -11.06 1.84 -0.37
C THR A 142 -9.88 2.80 -0.36
N MET A 143 -10.04 3.91 0.38
CA MET A 143 -9.02 4.94 0.57
C MET A 143 -8.13 4.61 1.77
N THR A 144 -6.86 4.97 1.70
CA THR A 144 -5.95 5.15 2.84
C THR A 144 -5.87 3.89 3.74
N GLU A 145 -5.71 2.71 3.13
CA GLU A 145 -5.59 1.46 3.87
C GLU A 145 -4.29 1.43 4.68
N GLU A 146 -3.17 1.76 4.03
CA GLU A 146 -1.80 1.66 4.53
C GLU A 146 -1.49 2.57 5.72
N THR A 147 -2.29 3.59 5.96
CA THR A 147 -2.01 4.61 6.99
C THR A 147 -3.11 4.82 8.01
N GLY A 148 -4.21 4.08 7.93
CA GLY A 148 -5.25 4.25 8.93
C GLY A 148 -6.57 3.57 8.63
N MET A 149 -6.72 3.00 7.43
CA MET A 149 -7.98 2.36 6.98
C MET A 149 -9.18 3.32 6.97
N ASP A 150 -8.95 4.61 6.71
CA ASP A 150 -9.99 5.63 6.77
C ASP A 150 -11.18 5.30 5.86
N GLY A 151 -10.89 4.73 4.68
CA GLY A 151 -11.91 4.27 3.75
C GLY A 151 -12.78 3.16 4.34
N ALA A 152 -12.17 2.14 4.92
CA ALA A 152 -12.91 1.00 5.51
C ALA A 152 -13.75 1.44 6.71
N PHE A 153 -13.20 2.26 7.60
CA PHE A 153 -13.95 2.79 8.75
C PHE A 153 -15.06 3.77 8.35
N GLY A 154 -14.92 4.44 7.21
CA GLY A 154 -15.92 5.38 6.70
C GLY A 154 -17.12 4.74 5.98
N LEU A 155 -17.06 3.44 5.67
CA LEU A 155 -18.13 2.74 4.97
C LEU A 155 -19.46 2.83 5.71
N GLN A 156 -20.52 3.14 4.97
CA GLN A 156 -21.84 3.25 5.52
C GLN A 156 -22.65 1.95 5.30
N PRO A 157 -23.44 1.52 6.28
CA PRO A 157 -24.33 0.37 6.14
C PRO A 157 -25.26 0.50 4.94
N GLY A 158 -25.42 -0.58 4.17
CA GLY A 158 -26.34 -0.66 3.03
C GLY A 158 -25.83 -0.07 1.72
N TRP A 159 -24.59 0.44 1.67
CA TRP A 159 -23.98 0.87 0.41
C TRP A 159 -23.59 -0.32 -0.46
N LEU A 160 -22.98 -1.35 0.13
CA LEU A 160 -22.73 -2.64 -0.52
C LEU A 160 -24.01 -3.48 -0.52
N GLN A 161 -24.26 -4.19 -1.60
CA GLN A 161 -25.38 -5.12 -1.78
C GLN A 161 -24.91 -6.58 -1.89
N ALA A 162 -23.60 -6.80 -1.87
CA ALA A 162 -23.02 -8.13 -2.03
C ALA A 162 -23.26 -9.05 -0.83
N ASP A 163 -23.51 -10.32 -1.12
CA ASP A 163 -23.56 -11.41 -0.14
C ASP A 163 -22.19 -11.99 0.19
N ILE A 164 -21.23 -11.82 -0.73
CA ILE A 164 -19.89 -12.40 -0.65
C ILE A 164 -18.88 -11.30 -0.91
N LEU A 165 -17.94 -11.11 0.02
CA LEU A 165 -16.80 -10.21 -0.15
C LEU A 165 -15.53 -11.03 -0.38
N ILE A 166 -14.81 -10.72 -1.45
CA ILE A 166 -13.49 -11.25 -1.76
C ILE A 166 -12.51 -10.06 -1.66
N ASN A 167 -11.74 -10.05 -0.58
CA ASN A 167 -10.61 -9.13 -0.43
C ASN A 167 -9.42 -9.70 -1.20
N THR A 168 -8.76 -8.85 -2.00
CA THR A 168 -7.64 -9.25 -2.86
C THR A 168 -6.29 -8.83 -2.31
N ASP A 169 -6.22 -8.62 -1.01
CA ASP A 169 -5.06 -8.06 -0.30
C ASP A 169 -4.22 -9.11 0.43
N SER A 170 -4.44 -10.38 0.12
CA SER A 170 -3.67 -11.48 0.68
C SER A 170 -2.43 -11.74 -0.18
N GLU A 171 -1.26 -11.87 0.45
CA GLU A 171 0.04 -12.06 -0.20
C GLU A 171 0.47 -13.54 -0.29
N GLU A 172 -0.14 -14.43 0.47
CA GLU A 172 0.25 -15.84 0.56
C GLU A 172 -0.45 -16.68 -0.53
N GLU A 173 0.35 -17.29 -1.40
CA GLU A 173 -0.15 -18.11 -2.49
C GLU A 173 -0.80 -19.40 -1.95
N GLY A 174 -2.03 -19.68 -2.42
CA GLY A 174 -2.75 -20.90 -2.08
C GLY A 174 -3.46 -20.87 -0.73
N GLU A 175 -3.45 -19.75 -0.02
CA GLU A 175 -4.11 -19.58 1.26
C GLU A 175 -5.35 -18.67 1.16
N ILE A 176 -6.35 -18.90 1.98
CA ILE A 176 -7.54 -18.08 2.13
C ILE A 176 -7.67 -17.68 3.60
N TYR A 177 -7.62 -16.38 3.85
CA TYR A 177 -7.75 -15.82 5.19
C TYR A 177 -9.19 -15.38 5.45
N MET A 178 -9.75 -15.79 6.59
CA MET A 178 -11.11 -15.42 7.04
C MET A 178 -11.08 -14.53 8.28
N GLY A 179 -9.97 -13.88 8.54
CA GLY A 179 -9.79 -13.00 9.68
C GLY A 179 -8.51 -12.20 9.53
N CYS A 180 -8.32 -11.22 10.39
CA CYS A 180 -7.12 -10.37 10.40
C CYS A 180 -6.60 -10.18 11.82
N ALA A 181 -5.33 -9.80 11.94
CA ALA A 181 -4.75 -9.32 13.19
C ALA A 181 -5.21 -7.89 13.46
N GLY A 182 -5.22 -7.52 14.73
CA GLY A 182 -5.39 -6.13 15.14
C GLY A 182 -4.04 -5.49 15.46
N GLY A 183 -3.99 -4.16 15.43
CA GLY A 183 -2.83 -3.37 15.81
C GLY A 183 -3.19 -2.18 16.69
N ILE A 184 -2.20 -1.62 17.36
CA ILE A 184 -2.32 -0.38 18.12
C ILE A 184 -1.08 0.48 17.90
N ASP A 185 -1.30 1.75 17.59
CA ASP A 185 -0.23 2.75 17.53
C ASP A 185 -0.08 3.44 18.88
N VAL A 186 1.15 3.52 19.36
CA VAL A 186 1.49 4.27 20.55
C VAL A 186 2.42 5.41 20.19
N LYS A 187 1.93 6.64 20.30
CA LYS A 187 2.73 7.85 20.11
C LYS A 187 3.18 8.38 21.47
N THR A 188 4.49 8.36 21.70
CA THR A 188 5.09 8.93 22.91
C THR A 188 5.74 10.27 22.57
N THR A 189 5.40 11.32 23.33
CA THR A 189 6.02 12.64 23.20
C THR A 189 6.80 12.93 24.48
N VAL A 190 8.05 13.37 24.33
CA VAL A 190 8.93 13.72 25.43
C VAL A 190 9.48 15.12 25.20
N ASP A 191 9.33 16.00 26.18
CA ASP A 191 9.94 17.33 26.14
C ASP A 191 11.44 17.20 26.41
N LEU A 192 12.25 17.74 25.52
CA LEU A 192 13.71 17.71 25.62
C LEU A 192 14.25 19.07 26.01
N THR A 193 15.26 19.08 26.89
CA THR A 193 16.03 20.26 27.22
C THR A 193 17.40 20.18 26.55
N TYR A 194 17.75 21.18 25.80
CA TYR A 194 19.04 21.27 25.10
C TYR A 194 20.03 22.14 25.88
N GLU A 195 21.28 21.74 25.85
CA GLU A 195 22.41 22.48 26.41
C GLU A 195 23.46 22.75 25.35
N ALA A 196 24.33 23.72 25.54
CA ALA A 196 25.45 23.97 24.68
C ALA A 196 26.43 22.79 24.67
N ILE A 197 27.01 22.47 23.52
CA ILE A 197 28.02 21.41 23.43
C ILE A 197 29.24 21.80 24.25
N PRO A 198 29.65 20.98 25.25
CA PRO A 198 30.83 21.28 26.04
C PRO A 198 32.10 21.37 25.21
N ALA A 199 33.03 22.27 25.55
CA ALA A 199 34.23 22.53 24.73
C ALA A 199 35.17 21.32 24.56
N ASN A 200 35.07 20.33 25.43
CA ASN A 200 35.84 19.08 25.38
C ASN A 200 35.13 17.95 24.65
N HIS A 201 33.97 18.20 24.04
CA HIS A 201 33.22 17.21 23.27
C HIS A 201 33.43 17.41 21.78
N ILE A 202 33.32 16.32 21.02
CA ILE A 202 33.30 16.32 19.58
C ILE A 202 31.96 15.79 19.06
N VAL A 203 31.49 16.37 17.97
CA VAL A 203 30.27 15.90 17.30
C VAL A 203 30.60 14.79 16.33
N LYS A 204 29.88 13.68 16.43
CA LYS A 204 29.98 12.54 15.51
C LYS A 204 28.59 12.13 15.02
N LYS A 205 28.52 11.69 13.77
CA LYS A 205 27.35 11.03 13.21
C LYS A 205 27.59 9.52 13.23
N LEU A 206 26.73 8.79 13.92
CA LEU A 206 26.70 7.34 13.91
C LEU A 206 25.56 6.87 13.00
N VAL A 207 25.82 5.94 12.09
CA VAL A 207 24.83 5.44 11.13
C VAL A 207 24.82 3.92 11.19
N LEU A 208 23.65 3.35 11.52
CA LEU A 208 23.38 1.93 11.40
C LEU A 208 22.55 1.70 10.12
N LYS A 209 23.05 0.88 9.20
CA LYS A 209 22.41 0.59 7.91
C LYS A 209 22.73 -0.81 7.43
N GLY A 210 22.03 -1.25 6.37
CA GLY A 210 22.29 -2.56 5.75
C GLY A 210 21.56 -3.70 6.44
N LEU A 211 20.55 -3.42 7.26
CA LEU A 211 19.65 -4.42 7.80
C LEU A 211 18.60 -4.80 6.76
N ASN A 212 18.01 -5.98 6.90
CA ASN A 212 16.88 -6.38 6.07
C ASN A 212 15.62 -5.68 6.55
N GLY A 213 14.91 -5.04 5.64
CA GLY A 213 13.56 -4.57 5.85
C GLY A 213 12.56 -5.71 5.86
N GLY A 214 11.31 -5.41 6.16
CA GLY A 214 10.22 -6.37 6.14
C GLY A 214 8.89 -5.72 6.47
N HIS A 215 7.81 -6.46 6.22
CA HIS A 215 6.47 -6.02 6.56
C HIS A 215 6.27 -5.95 8.07
N SER A 216 5.65 -4.87 8.55
CA SER A 216 5.45 -4.61 10.00
C SER A 216 4.56 -5.64 10.71
N GLY A 217 3.72 -6.33 9.98
CA GLY A 217 2.87 -7.44 10.45
C GLY A 217 3.37 -8.80 9.98
N GLY A 218 3.37 -9.06 8.67
CA GLY A 218 3.69 -10.35 8.07
C GLY A 218 5.07 -10.90 8.44
N ASP A 219 6.10 -10.05 8.50
CA ASP A 219 7.49 -10.45 8.75
C ASP A 219 7.94 -10.30 10.21
N ILE A 220 7.08 -9.82 11.11
CA ILE A 220 7.48 -9.53 12.50
C ILE A 220 7.96 -10.78 13.24
N HIS A 221 7.45 -11.95 12.89
CA HIS A 221 7.83 -13.24 13.46
C HIS A 221 9.23 -13.70 13.04
N LEU A 222 9.80 -13.15 11.96
CA LEU A 222 11.13 -13.51 11.45
C LEU A 222 12.27 -12.98 12.35
N GLY A 223 11.98 -12.06 13.27
CA GLY A 223 12.96 -11.51 14.19
C GLY A 223 14.04 -10.67 13.49
N LEU A 224 13.70 -9.99 12.40
CA LEU A 224 14.59 -9.10 11.67
C LEU A 224 15.10 -7.96 12.55
N GLY A 225 16.28 -7.46 12.25
CA GLY A 225 16.94 -6.43 13.05
C GLY A 225 16.22 -5.07 12.94
N ASN A 226 15.73 -4.54 14.06
CA ASN A 226 15.21 -3.18 14.15
C ASN A 226 16.36 -2.20 14.42
N ALA A 227 16.71 -1.36 13.45
CA ALA A 227 17.84 -0.43 13.52
C ALA A 227 17.74 0.54 14.70
N ASN A 228 16.57 1.11 14.96
CA ASN A 228 16.35 2.03 16.07
C ASN A 228 16.62 1.33 17.42
N LYS A 229 16.10 0.13 17.59
CA LYS A 229 16.28 -0.65 18.82
C LYS A 229 17.73 -1.06 19.04
N LEU A 230 18.43 -1.49 17.98
CA LEU A 230 19.84 -1.87 18.07
C LEU A 230 20.73 -0.67 18.37
N LEU A 231 20.51 0.46 17.69
CA LEU A 231 21.29 1.67 17.94
C LEU A 231 21.00 2.25 19.32
N ALA A 232 19.75 2.29 19.75
CA ALA A 232 19.40 2.76 21.10
C ALA A 232 20.04 1.91 22.22
N ARG A 233 20.07 0.59 22.06
CA ARG A 233 20.76 -0.32 23.01
C ARG A 233 22.25 -0.04 23.06
N PHE A 234 22.90 0.07 21.90
CA PHE A 234 24.32 0.42 21.82
C PHE A 234 24.63 1.75 22.51
N LEU A 235 23.85 2.78 22.23
CA LEU A 235 24.03 4.09 22.84
C LEU A 235 23.81 4.04 24.37
N ALA A 236 22.79 3.33 24.83
CA ALA A 236 22.51 3.21 26.27
C ALA A 236 23.60 2.44 27.01
N GLU A 237 24.17 1.38 26.41
CA GLU A 237 25.24 0.57 27.00
C GLU A 237 26.54 1.35 27.19
N HIS A 238 26.85 2.25 26.25
CA HIS A 238 28.10 3.01 26.24
C HIS A 238 27.94 4.47 26.67
N ALA A 239 26.76 4.90 27.11
CA ALA A 239 26.47 6.28 27.43
C ALA A 239 27.42 6.86 28.49
N ASP A 240 27.62 6.15 29.59
CA ASP A 240 28.46 6.59 30.70
C ASP A 240 29.95 6.50 30.38
N GLU A 241 30.38 5.37 29.79
CA GLU A 241 31.79 5.12 29.44
C GLU A 241 32.34 6.18 28.47
N LEU A 242 31.53 6.56 27.47
CA LEU A 242 31.93 7.49 26.42
C LEU A 242 31.44 8.93 26.68
N ALA A 243 30.81 9.19 27.83
CA ALA A 243 30.17 10.45 28.14
C ALA A 243 29.29 10.98 27.00
N LEU A 244 28.46 10.09 26.42
CA LEU A 244 27.64 10.40 25.26
C LEU A 244 26.56 11.41 25.59
N LYS A 245 26.39 12.37 24.68
CA LYS A 245 25.30 13.34 24.68
C LYS A 245 24.56 13.21 23.34
N LEU A 246 23.27 12.93 23.38
CA LEU A 246 22.47 12.84 22.18
C LEU A 246 22.11 14.24 21.68
N ILE A 247 22.42 14.53 20.42
CA ILE A 247 22.04 15.78 19.76
C ILE A 247 20.74 15.55 19.00
N ASP A 248 20.68 14.46 18.25
CA ASP A 248 19.58 14.14 17.38
C ASP A 248 19.54 12.63 17.08
N PHE A 249 18.35 12.08 16.83
CA PHE A 249 18.15 10.67 16.51
C PHE A 249 17.05 10.53 15.47
N HIS A 250 17.41 10.04 14.31
CA HIS A 250 16.48 9.75 13.20
C HIS A 250 16.55 8.29 12.82
N GLY A 251 15.40 7.66 12.68
CA GLY A 251 15.33 6.28 12.20
C GLY A 251 13.89 5.85 11.97
N GLY A 252 13.70 5.11 10.88
CA GLY A 252 12.38 4.72 10.40
C GLY A 252 11.64 5.89 9.75
N THR A 253 10.88 5.58 8.73
CA THR A 253 10.08 6.59 8.00
C THR A 253 8.59 6.34 8.17
N LEU A 254 8.20 5.09 8.18
CA LEU A 254 6.82 4.62 8.35
C LEU A 254 6.83 3.30 9.13
N ARG A 255 5.66 2.67 9.28
CA ARG A 255 5.49 1.39 9.96
C ARG A 255 6.22 0.26 9.26
N ASN A 256 6.20 0.25 7.93
CA ASN A 256 6.93 -0.70 7.10
C ASN A 256 8.33 -0.17 6.77
N ALA A 257 9.33 -1.03 6.74
CA ALA A 257 10.72 -0.68 6.46
C ALA A 257 11.25 -1.48 5.26
#